data_344e8b5db44f280479cb0bddf68dfd88
#
_entry.id   344e8b5db44f280479cb0bddf68dfd88
#
_cell.length_a   1.000
_cell.length_b   1.000
_cell.length_c   1.000
_cell.angle_alpha   90.00
_cell.angle_beta   90.00
_cell.angle_gamma   90.00
#
_symmetry.space_group_name_H-M   'P 1'
#
loop_
_entity.id
_entity.type
_entity.pdbx_description
1 polymer ?
#
loop_
_entity_poly.entity_id
_entity_poly.type
_entity_poly.pdbx_seq_one_letter_code
_entity_poly.pdbx_strand_id
1 'polypeptide(L)'
;MAAAWRVIKRAEPEAIVMVGTYGPCAEFIKLAHRGGFYPTFVNVSFVGANALATELGPEGEGVIVSQVVPFPWDRSLKLVADYQAAQQAFDPTLTPDFVSLEGYLSGRLTAAALEKAGPQPTRASLLRAINEIGRFDISGSIVTVGLRTIDTPPKVFLTMIQKDGTFKAVDRL
;
A
#
# COMPACT_ATOMS: atom_id res chain seq x y z
N MET A 1 -17.35 -16.95 -4.15
CA MET A 1 -16.83 -16.51 -5.46
C MET A 1 -17.85 -16.68 -6.60
N ALA A 2 -18.25 -17.88 -7.00
CA ALA A 2 -19.12 -18.12 -8.18
C ALA A 2 -20.47 -17.36 -8.19
N ALA A 3 -21.11 -17.16 -7.03
CA ALA A 3 -22.36 -16.39 -6.96
C ALA A 3 -22.13 -14.89 -7.23
N ALA A 4 -21.11 -14.29 -6.60
CA ALA A 4 -20.74 -12.89 -6.83
C ALA A 4 -20.35 -12.67 -8.30
N TRP A 5 -19.55 -13.57 -8.85
CA TRP A 5 -19.17 -13.55 -10.26
C TRP A 5 -20.39 -13.46 -11.20
N ARG A 6 -21.40 -14.33 -11.01
CA ARG A 6 -22.60 -14.34 -11.86
C ARG A 6 -23.38 -13.02 -11.81
N VAL A 7 -23.47 -12.43 -10.64
CA VAL A 7 -24.19 -11.14 -10.46
C VAL A 7 -23.42 -10.01 -11.14
N ILE A 8 -22.11 -9.92 -10.90
CA ILE A 8 -21.25 -8.87 -11.44
C ILE A 8 -21.19 -8.98 -12.98
N LYS A 9 -21.01 -10.19 -13.50
CA LYS A 9 -20.96 -10.39 -14.96
C LYS A 9 -22.24 -9.93 -15.66
N ARG A 10 -23.42 -10.13 -15.04
CA ARG A 10 -24.71 -9.64 -15.62
C ARG A 10 -24.81 -8.13 -15.66
N ALA A 11 -24.14 -7.43 -14.75
CA ALA A 11 -24.15 -5.97 -14.70
C ALA A 11 -23.17 -5.34 -15.70
N GLU A 12 -22.24 -6.15 -16.25
CA GLU A 12 -21.22 -5.75 -17.22
C GLU A 12 -20.51 -4.42 -16.86
N PRO A 13 -19.98 -4.28 -15.62
CA PRO A 13 -19.31 -3.05 -15.22
C PRO A 13 -18.00 -2.86 -15.99
N GLU A 14 -17.68 -1.61 -16.31
CA GLU A 14 -16.40 -1.25 -16.94
C GLU A 14 -15.23 -1.35 -15.96
N ALA A 15 -15.47 -1.20 -14.65
CA ALA A 15 -14.48 -1.30 -13.59
C ALA A 15 -15.04 -2.01 -12.36
N ILE A 16 -14.16 -2.71 -11.63
CA ILE A 16 -14.48 -3.39 -10.37
C ILE A 16 -13.47 -2.95 -9.31
N VAL A 17 -13.97 -2.27 -8.27
CA VAL A 17 -13.17 -1.94 -7.09
C VAL A 17 -13.30 -3.07 -6.07
N MET A 18 -12.17 -3.64 -5.67
CA MET A 18 -12.11 -4.78 -4.75
C MET A 18 -11.41 -4.41 -3.45
N VAL A 19 -12.00 -4.85 -2.34
CA VAL A 19 -11.42 -4.75 -0.99
C VAL A 19 -11.29 -6.16 -0.43
N GLY A 20 -10.08 -6.69 -0.39
CA GLY A 20 -9.81 -8.04 0.07
C GLY A 20 -8.33 -8.35 0.10
N THR A 21 -7.98 -9.54 0.60
CA THR A 21 -6.62 -10.06 0.55
C THR A 21 -6.29 -10.60 -0.85
N TYR A 22 -5.00 -10.76 -1.16
CA TYR A 22 -4.52 -11.14 -2.50
C TYR A 22 -5.14 -12.43 -3.04
N GLY A 23 -5.24 -13.49 -2.22
CA GLY A 23 -5.76 -14.78 -2.69
C GLY A 23 -7.18 -14.71 -3.26
N PRO A 24 -8.20 -14.28 -2.48
CA PRO A 24 -9.56 -14.10 -3.00
C PRO A 24 -9.65 -13.12 -4.17
N CYS A 25 -8.89 -12.02 -4.16
CA CYS A 25 -8.88 -11.07 -5.26
C CYS A 25 -8.32 -11.69 -6.55
N ALA A 26 -7.18 -12.38 -6.45
CA ALA A 26 -6.59 -13.08 -7.59
C ALA A 26 -7.52 -14.16 -8.16
N GLU A 27 -8.14 -14.97 -7.29
CA GLU A 27 -9.10 -15.99 -7.72
C GLU A 27 -10.27 -15.37 -8.49
N PHE A 28 -10.79 -14.22 -8.02
CA PHE A 28 -11.89 -13.53 -8.70
C PHE A 28 -11.46 -13.01 -10.08
N ILE A 29 -10.27 -12.38 -10.19
CA ILE A 29 -9.72 -11.88 -11.45
C ILE A 29 -9.54 -13.03 -12.46
N LYS A 30 -8.89 -14.13 -12.03
CA LYS A 30 -8.70 -15.33 -12.86
C LYS A 30 -10.04 -15.93 -13.31
N LEU A 31 -11.04 -15.91 -12.43
CA LEU A 31 -12.40 -16.39 -12.79
C LEU A 31 -13.07 -15.50 -13.83
N ALA A 32 -12.92 -14.18 -13.71
CA ALA A 32 -13.42 -13.21 -14.68
C ALA A 32 -12.77 -13.43 -16.06
N HIS A 33 -11.45 -13.52 -16.09
CA HIS A 33 -10.69 -13.76 -17.33
C HIS A 33 -11.09 -15.07 -18.02
N ARG A 34 -11.20 -16.17 -17.25
CA ARG A 34 -11.70 -17.44 -17.78
C ARG A 34 -13.13 -17.34 -18.32
N GLY A 35 -13.93 -16.42 -17.79
CA GLY A 35 -15.27 -16.12 -18.27
C GLY A 35 -15.34 -15.17 -19.47
N GLY A 36 -14.18 -14.75 -20.03
CA GLY A 36 -14.09 -13.79 -21.12
C GLY A 36 -14.49 -12.36 -20.74
N PHE A 37 -14.28 -11.98 -19.48
CA PHE A 37 -14.67 -10.66 -18.96
C PHE A 37 -13.44 -9.95 -18.40
N TYR A 38 -13.13 -8.76 -18.93
CA TYR A 38 -11.89 -8.01 -18.71
C TYR A 38 -12.17 -6.55 -18.32
N PRO A 39 -12.88 -6.28 -17.21
CA PRO A 39 -13.07 -4.92 -16.72
C PRO A 39 -11.76 -4.40 -16.13
N THR A 40 -11.68 -3.10 -15.87
CA THR A 40 -10.59 -2.53 -15.08
C THR A 40 -10.72 -3.01 -13.63
N PHE A 41 -9.73 -3.78 -13.14
CA PHE A 41 -9.67 -4.20 -11.74
C PHE A 41 -8.86 -3.20 -10.93
N VAL A 42 -9.47 -2.67 -9.86
CA VAL A 42 -8.84 -1.73 -8.92
C VAL A 42 -8.87 -2.36 -7.52
N ASN A 43 -7.71 -2.49 -6.89
CA ASN A 43 -7.59 -2.98 -5.53
C ASN A 43 -7.08 -1.86 -4.60
N VAL A 44 -7.39 -1.95 -3.32
CA VAL A 44 -6.78 -1.08 -2.30
C VAL A 44 -5.48 -1.70 -1.77
N SER A 45 -4.57 -0.88 -1.24
CA SER A 45 -3.24 -1.30 -0.73
C SER A 45 -3.27 -2.50 0.22
N PHE A 46 -4.36 -2.65 0.98
CA PHE A 46 -4.62 -3.78 1.87
C PHE A 46 -4.48 -5.16 1.18
N VAL A 47 -4.64 -5.22 -0.13
CA VAL A 47 -4.49 -6.46 -0.90
C VAL A 47 -3.09 -7.09 -0.78
N GLY A 48 -2.05 -6.28 -0.57
CA GLY A 48 -0.65 -6.70 -0.67
C GLY A 48 -0.24 -6.84 -2.15
N ALA A 49 0.18 -5.73 -2.76
CA ALA A 49 0.37 -5.63 -4.21
C ALA A 49 1.35 -6.68 -4.76
N ASN A 50 2.49 -6.90 -4.09
CA ASN A 50 3.49 -7.89 -4.53
C ASN A 50 2.94 -9.33 -4.49
N ALA A 51 2.21 -9.66 -3.40
CA ALA A 51 1.57 -10.97 -3.27
C ALA A 51 0.49 -11.17 -4.35
N LEU A 52 -0.29 -10.13 -4.65
CA LEU A 52 -1.30 -10.17 -5.72
C LEU A 52 -0.65 -10.38 -7.08
N ALA A 53 0.42 -9.62 -7.40
CA ALA A 53 1.15 -9.76 -8.66
C ALA A 53 1.74 -11.16 -8.83
N THR A 54 2.35 -11.69 -7.77
CA THR A 54 2.90 -13.06 -7.76
C THR A 54 1.80 -14.11 -7.99
N GLU A 55 0.67 -13.97 -7.29
CA GLU A 55 -0.46 -14.91 -7.42
C GLU A 55 -1.10 -14.87 -8.80
N LEU A 56 -1.23 -13.69 -9.41
CA LEU A 56 -1.83 -13.52 -10.73
C LEU A 56 -0.88 -13.94 -11.86
N GLY A 57 0.43 -13.75 -11.67
CA GLY A 57 1.38 -13.92 -12.77
C GLY A 57 1.02 -13.01 -13.96
N PRO A 58 1.13 -13.51 -15.20
CA PRO A 58 0.82 -12.71 -16.40
C PRO A 58 -0.64 -12.21 -16.48
N GLU A 59 -1.58 -12.85 -15.79
CA GLU A 59 -2.98 -12.42 -15.72
C GLU A 59 -3.18 -11.13 -14.89
N GLY A 60 -2.14 -10.70 -14.17
CA GLY A 60 -2.14 -9.45 -13.40
C GLY A 60 -1.91 -8.19 -14.23
N GLU A 61 -1.54 -8.31 -15.51
CA GLU A 61 -1.30 -7.15 -16.37
C GLU A 61 -2.52 -6.22 -16.41
N GLY A 62 -2.30 -4.93 -16.12
CA GLY A 62 -3.36 -3.92 -16.11
C GLY A 62 -4.14 -3.81 -14.79
N VAL A 63 -3.95 -4.71 -13.84
CA VAL A 63 -4.57 -4.61 -12.52
C VAL A 63 -3.97 -3.43 -11.76
N ILE A 64 -4.85 -2.56 -11.24
CA ILE A 64 -4.47 -1.33 -10.53
C ILE A 64 -4.57 -1.56 -9.03
N VAL A 65 -3.61 -1.00 -8.29
CA VAL A 65 -3.61 -1.01 -6.82
C VAL A 65 -3.40 0.43 -6.34
N SER A 66 -4.33 0.93 -5.50
CA SER A 66 -4.11 2.19 -4.79
C SER A 66 -3.12 1.97 -3.65
N GLN A 67 -2.20 2.90 -3.44
CA GLN A 67 -1.15 2.80 -2.42
C GLN A 67 -1.23 3.98 -1.47
N VAL A 68 -0.94 3.74 -0.21
CA VAL A 68 -0.88 4.76 0.85
C VAL A 68 0.53 5.30 1.07
N VAL A 69 1.51 4.72 0.39
CA VAL A 69 2.91 5.14 0.39
C VAL A 69 3.39 5.38 -1.04
N PRO A 70 4.43 6.20 -1.25
CA PRO A 70 4.98 6.44 -2.57
C PRO A 70 5.62 5.17 -3.16
N PHE A 71 6.02 5.25 -4.41
CA PHE A 71 6.64 4.15 -5.14
C PHE A 71 7.98 3.72 -4.49
N PRO A 72 8.11 2.49 -3.95
CA PRO A 72 9.24 2.08 -3.11
C PRO A 72 10.59 2.00 -3.84
N TRP A 73 10.60 2.13 -5.14
CA TRP A 73 11.80 2.12 -5.99
C TRP A 73 12.23 3.51 -6.44
N ASP A 74 11.43 4.56 -6.17
CA ASP A 74 11.77 5.94 -6.54
C ASP A 74 12.71 6.60 -5.54
N ARG A 75 14.01 6.38 -5.71
CA ARG A 75 15.07 6.95 -4.86
C ARG A 75 15.25 8.47 -5.00
N SER A 76 14.56 9.12 -5.92
CA SER A 76 14.54 10.59 -5.98
C SER A 76 13.85 11.18 -4.74
N LEU A 77 12.97 10.42 -4.11
CA LEU A 77 12.36 10.76 -2.82
C LEU A 77 13.29 10.36 -1.68
N LYS A 78 13.70 11.34 -0.87
CA LYS A 78 14.62 11.10 0.27
C LYS A 78 14.06 10.03 1.22
N LEU A 79 12.76 10.03 1.47
CA LEU A 79 12.09 8.99 2.26
C LEU A 79 12.39 7.57 1.73
N VAL A 80 12.26 7.37 0.42
CA VAL A 80 12.50 6.07 -0.21
C VAL A 80 13.97 5.70 -0.17
N ALA A 81 14.86 6.67 -0.40
CA ALA A 81 16.30 6.44 -0.30
C ALA A 81 16.72 6.02 1.13
N ASP A 82 16.20 6.70 2.16
CA ASP A 82 16.47 6.37 3.57
C ASP A 82 15.88 4.99 3.95
N TYR A 83 14.67 4.67 3.47
CA TYR A 83 14.07 3.36 3.65
C TYR A 83 14.91 2.24 3.04
N GLN A 84 15.33 2.39 1.79
CA GLN A 84 16.16 1.37 1.12
C GLN A 84 17.52 1.21 1.80
N ALA A 85 18.13 2.32 2.28
CA ALA A 85 19.38 2.25 3.03
C ALA A 85 19.20 1.50 4.35
N ALA A 86 18.10 1.74 5.08
CA ALA A 86 17.79 1.02 6.31
C ALA A 86 17.53 -0.48 6.05
N GLN A 87 16.79 -0.81 4.98
CA GLN A 87 16.54 -2.19 4.57
C GLN A 87 17.83 -2.92 4.22
N GLN A 88 18.69 -2.30 3.41
CA GLN A 88 19.99 -2.84 3.03
C GLN A 88 20.92 -3.08 4.25
N ALA A 89 20.87 -2.19 5.23
CA ALA A 89 21.65 -2.35 6.46
C ALA A 89 21.11 -3.47 7.36
N PHE A 90 19.79 -3.71 7.34
CA PHE A 90 19.16 -4.76 8.12
C PHE A 90 19.35 -6.14 7.49
N ASP A 91 19.02 -6.28 6.23
CA ASP A 91 19.19 -7.51 5.44
C ASP A 91 19.30 -7.16 3.94
N PRO A 92 20.51 -7.31 3.36
CA PRO A 92 20.76 -6.98 1.96
C PRO A 92 20.05 -7.91 0.95
N THR A 93 19.44 -8.99 1.39
CA THR A 93 18.70 -9.92 0.52
C THR A 93 17.25 -9.47 0.29
N LEU A 94 16.76 -8.54 1.11
CA LEU A 94 15.39 -8.03 0.97
C LEU A 94 15.25 -7.09 -0.23
N THR A 95 14.12 -7.19 -0.90
CA THR A 95 13.75 -6.28 -1.99
C THR A 95 12.75 -5.25 -1.49
N PRO A 96 12.82 -3.99 -1.95
CA PRO A 96 11.84 -2.98 -1.60
C PRO A 96 10.43 -3.39 -2.03
N ASP A 97 9.43 -3.08 -1.20
CA ASP A 97 8.02 -3.20 -1.53
C ASP A 97 7.15 -2.19 -0.75
N PHE A 98 5.88 -2.09 -1.11
CA PHE A 98 4.93 -1.15 -0.50
C PHE A 98 4.70 -1.45 0.98
N VAL A 99 4.51 -2.72 1.34
CA VAL A 99 4.20 -3.15 2.72
C VAL A 99 5.38 -2.88 3.66
N SER A 100 6.61 -3.18 3.21
CA SER A 100 7.80 -2.92 4.01
C SER A 100 8.10 -1.42 4.15
N LEU A 101 7.77 -0.59 3.14
CA LEU A 101 7.83 0.86 3.28
C LEU A 101 6.79 1.40 4.28
N GLU A 102 5.56 0.87 4.29
CA GLU A 102 4.56 1.18 5.32
C GLU A 102 5.06 0.79 6.72
N GLY A 103 5.67 -0.40 6.84
CA GLY A 103 6.31 -0.86 8.07
C GLY A 103 7.44 0.07 8.54
N TYR A 104 8.29 0.53 7.62
CA TYR A 104 9.35 1.50 7.93
C TYR A 104 8.79 2.82 8.46
N LEU A 105 7.76 3.38 7.82
CA LEU A 105 7.11 4.60 8.28
C LEU A 105 6.50 4.44 9.69
N SER A 106 5.81 3.34 9.92
CA SER A 106 5.22 3.00 11.21
C SER A 106 6.28 2.83 12.30
N GLY A 107 7.41 2.19 11.96
CA GLY A 107 8.54 2.04 12.86
C GLY A 107 9.19 3.37 13.22
N ARG A 108 9.40 4.25 12.24
CA ARG A 108 9.95 5.60 12.46
C ARG A 108 9.05 6.44 13.37
N LEU A 109 7.73 6.42 13.14
CA LEU A 109 6.77 7.11 13.99
C LEU A 109 6.76 6.54 15.42
N THR A 110 6.80 5.21 15.54
CA THR A 110 6.82 4.53 16.84
C THR A 110 8.08 4.90 17.64
N ALA A 111 9.25 4.90 17.00
CA ALA A 111 10.51 5.30 17.63
C ALA A 111 10.43 6.75 18.16
N ALA A 112 9.98 7.69 17.31
CA ALA A 112 9.82 9.09 17.72
C ALA A 112 8.82 9.26 18.87
N ALA A 113 7.73 8.50 18.87
CA ALA A 113 6.76 8.52 19.95
C ALA A 113 7.32 7.95 21.26
N LEU A 114 8.13 6.90 21.20
CA LEU A 114 8.81 6.33 22.37
C LEU A 114 9.86 7.29 22.95
N GLU A 115 10.67 7.91 22.10
CA GLU A 115 11.63 8.95 22.52
C GLU A 115 10.92 10.09 23.25
N LYS A 116 9.81 10.58 22.69
CA LYS A 116 9.01 11.66 23.29
C LYS A 116 8.31 11.23 24.58
N ALA A 117 7.90 9.96 24.70
CA ALA A 117 7.25 9.44 25.90
C ALA A 117 8.23 9.27 27.08
N GLY A 118 9.55 9.27 26.82
CA GLY A 118 10.60 9.20 27.81
C GLY A 118 11.04 7.76 28.20
N PRO A 119 11.98 7.63 29.16
CA PRO A 119 12.68 6.37 29.42
C PRO A 119 11.83 5.27 30.08
N GLN A 120 10.66 5.61 30.59
CA GLN A 120 9.69 4.66 31.17
C GLN A 120 8.32 4.83 30.52
N PRO A 121 8.17 4.45 29.24
CA PRO A 121 6.93 4.67 28.51
C PRO A 121 5.80 3.81 29.06
N THR A 122 4.67 4.42 29.27
CA THR A 122 3.40 3.74 29.54
C THR A 122 2.51 3.86 28.32
N ARG A 123 1.45 3.04 28.23
CA ARG A 123 0.44 3.19 27.18
C ARG A 123 -0.13 4.63 27.10
N ALA A 124 -0.39 5.22 28.27
CA ALA A 124 -0.95 6.57 28.35
C ALA A 124 0.05 7.63 27.88
N SER A 125 1.34 7.55 28.29
CA SER A 125 2.37 8.49 27.85
C SER A 125 2.66 8.35 26.35
N LEU A 126 2.66 7.12 25.82
CA LEU A 126 2.87 6.87 24.41
C LEU A 126 1.73 7.45 23.54
N LEU A 127 0.46 7.20 23.91
CA LEU A 127 -0.67 7.79 23.19
C LEU A 127 -0.67 9.32 23.24
N ARG A 128 -0.30 9.90 24.39
CA ARG A 128 -0.12 11.35 24.52
C ARG A 128 0.99 11.85 23.59
N ALA A 129 2.15 11.18 23.57
CA ALA A 129 3.27 11.55 22.71
C ALA A 129 2.87 11.52 21.22
N ILE A 130 2.16 10.50 20.76
CA ILE A 130 1.64 10.41 19.38
C ILE A 130 0.72 11.60 19.06
N ASN A 131 -0.22 11.91 19.94
CA ASN A 131 -1.14 13.05 19.73
C ASN A 131 -0.43 14.41 19.73
N GLU A 132 0.60 14.56 20.58
CA GLU A 132 1.40 15.78 20.66
C GLU A 132 2.38 15.95 19.48
N ILE A 133 2.83 14.88 18.85
CA ILE A 133 3.63 14.93 17.62
C ILE A 133 2.80 15.63 16.53
N GLY A 134 1.56 15.23 16.35
CA GLY A 134 0.60 15.82 15.42
C GLY A 134 1.05 15.76 13.95
N ARG A 135 2.16 16.40 13.60
CA ARG A 135 2.78 16.35 12.26
C ARG A 135 4.20 15.82 12.40
N PHE A 136 4.47 14.70 11.76
CA PHE A 136 5.75 14.03 11.79
C PHE A 136 6.42 14.09 10.42
N ASP A 137 7.60 14.71 10.36
CA ASP A 137 8.41 14.73 9.13
C ASP A 137 9.31 13.49 9.09
N ILE A 138 9.11 12.69 8.07
CA ILE A 138 9.96 11.54 7.77
C ILE A 138 10.68 11.85 6.46
N SER A 139 11.90 12.34 6.57
CA SER A 139 12.77 12.60 5.41
C SER A 139 12.12 13.46 4.32
N GLY A 140 11.44 14.55 4.73
CA GLY A 140 10.73 15.46 3.84
C GLY A 140 9.29 15.05 3.49
N SER A 141 8.83 13.90 3.99
CA SER A 141 7.44 13.46 3.86
C SER A 141 6.71 13.68 5.17
N ILE A 142 5.68 14.53 5.16
CA ILE A 142 4.92 14.87 6.37
C ILE A 142 3.77 13.87 6.54
N VAL A 143 3.78 13.17 7.66
CA VAL A 143 2.68 12.29 8.12
C VAL A 143 1.92 13.01 9.24
N THR A 144 0.61 13.14 9.09
CA THR A 144 -0.26 13.68 10.15
C THR A 144 -0.76 12.52 11.01
N VAL A 145 -0.57 12.63 12.33
CA VAL A 145 -0.94 11.59 13.29
C VAL A 145 -1.84 12.14 14.39
N GLY A 146 -2.59 11.26 15.04
CA GLY A 146 -3.49 11.60 16.14
C GLY A 146 -4.93 11.88 15.68
N LEU A 147 -5.76 12.35 16.64
CA LEU A 147 -7.20 12.57 16.45
C LEU A 147 -7.55 13.93 15.80
N ARG A 148 -6.58 14.61 15.21
CA ARG A 148 -6.83 15.88 14.54
C ARG A 148 -7.60 15.68 13.26
N THR A 149 -8.54 16.58 12.98
CA THR A 149 -9.24 16.64 11.70
C THR A 149 -8.22 16.83 10.58
N ILE A 150 -8.25 15.95 9.60
CA ILE A 150 -7.38 16.05 8.43
C ILE A 150 -8.05 17.04 7.48
N ASP A 151 -7.57 18.26 7.45
CA ASP A 151 -8.08 19.33 6.56
C ASP A 151 -7.73 19.06 5.08
N THR A 152 -6.77 18.19 4.83
CA THR A 152 -6.35 17.81 3.48
C THR A 152 -6.51 16.29 3.32
N PRO A 153 -7.16 15.82 2.26
CA PRO A 153 -7.26 14.38 2.03
C PRO A 153 -5.87 13.75 1.92
N PRO A 154 -5.68 12.54 2.45
CA PRO A 154 -4.40 11.84 2.35
C PRO A 154 -4.06 11.61 0.87
N LYS A 155 -2.78 11.77 0.53
CA LYS A 155 -2.30 11.47 -0.81
C LYS A 155 -2.41 9.97 -1.08
N VAL A 156 -3.11 9.62 -2.14
CA VAL A 156 -3.19 8.25 -2.65
C VAL A 156 -2.35 8.17 -3.91
N PHE A 157 -1.57 7.11 -4.02
CA PHE A 157 -0.79 6.80 -5.22
C PHE A 157 -1.47 5.64 -5.94
N LEU A 158 -1.31 5.57 -7.24
CA LEU A 158 -1.82 4.46 -8.04
C LEU A 158 -0.66 3.73 -8.70
N THR A 159 -0.74 2.41 -8.68
CA THR A 159 0.20 1.54 -9.38
C THR A 159 -0.53 0.53 -10.22
N MET A 160 0.06 0.15 -11.33
CA MET A 160 -0.44 -0.88 -12.24
C MET A 160 0.55 -2.04 -12.28
N ILE A 161 0.05 -3.25 -12.17
CA ILE A 161 0.84 -4.47 -12.35
C ILE A 161 1.15 -4.61 -13.84
N GLN A 162 2.42 -4.87 -14.15
CA GLN A 162 2.89 -5.14 -15.50
C GLN A 162 2.92 -6.65 -15.76
N LYS A 163 3.01 -7.04 -17.01
CA LYS A 163 3.03 -8.45 -17.45
C LYS A 163 4.13 -9.29 -16.80
N ASP A 164 5.26 -8.67 -16.49
CA ASP A 164 6.41 -9.30 -15.83
C ASP A 164 6.30 -9.32 -14.29
N GLY A 165 5.16 -8.87 -13.73
CA GLY A 165 4.93 -8.77 -12.30
C GLY A 165 5.53 -7.53 -11.64
N THR A 166 6.23 -6.66 -12.39
CA THR A 166 6.70 -5.37 -11.88
C THR A 166 5.56 -4.35 -11.80
N PHE A 167 5.85 -3.19 -11.24
CA PHE A 167 4.86 -2.13 -11.05
C PHE A 167 5.23 -0.88 -11.83
N LYS A 168 4.22 -0.22 -12.36
CA LYS A 168 4.32 1.12 -12.93
C LYS A 168 3.48 2.09 -12.13
N ALA A 169 4.03 3.25 -11.78
CA ALA A 169 3.25 4.35 -11.23
C ALA A 169 2.26 4.88 -12.27
N VAL A 170 1.05 5.21 -11.85
CA VAL A 170 -0.03 5.73 -12.71
C VAL A 170 -0.51 7.04 -12.12
N ASP A 171 -0.45 8.12 -12.88
CA ASP A 171 -0.87 9.44 -12.42
C ASP A 171 -2.38 9.68 -12.60
N ARG A 172 -3.01 8.95 -13.52
CA ARG A 172 -4.45 9.02 -13.82
C ARG A 172 -4.95 7.64 -14.28
N LEU A 173 -6.22 7.36 -13.98
CA LEU A 173 -6.99 6.22 -14.52
C LEU A 173 -7.59 6.59 -15.86
#